data_4ac8c2b48b0622542ac42810e0c51618
#
_entry.id   4ac8c2b48b0622542ac42810e0c51618
#
_cell.length_a   1.000
_cell.length_b   1.000
_cell.length_c   1.000
_cell.angle_alpha   90.00
_cell.angle_beta   90.00
_cell.angle_gamma   90.00
#
_symmetry.space_group_name_H-M   'P 1'
#
loop_
_entity.id
_entity.type
_entity.pdbx_description
1 polymer ?
#
loop_
_entity_poly.entity_id
_entity_poly.type
_entity_poly.pdbx_seq_one_letter_code
_entity_poly.pdbx_strand_id
1 'polypeptide(L)'
;MKKILALTLCVIMAAAAFTGCGNKSSNGEADGAPITVISREDGSGTRGAFTELMGVMVDDVDNTTTSAEISQSTSVVLTTVAGNKNSIGYVSLGSLNDTVKAVKVDGVDATVENIKGGSYAVSRPFLVVTNDKLTDVSKDFIKFILSKQGQAIIAEEGYITIDDNAADYETQKGIKGKIVLAGSTSVSPVMQKLADAYKAIYNDVTLEIQQTGSGAGITSTIEGACDIGMSSRDLKPEETAEGIEGITIAMDGIAVVVNNENSVEDLTSEQIRQIFTGEVTDWSQVK
;
A
#
# COMPACT_ATOMS: atom_id res chain seq x y z
N MET A 1 67.54 53.01 9.74
CA MET A 1 67.12 54.22 10.52
C MET A 1 65.69 54.00 11.02
N LYS A 2 65.59 54.00 12.36
CA LYS A 2 64.40 54.49 13.13
C LYS A 2 63.09 53.72 12.92
N LYS A 3 62.37 53.23 13.88
CA LYS A 3 62.33 53.15 15.36
C LYS A 3 61.11 52.25 15.67
N ILE A 4 61.27 51.27 16.45
CA ILE A 4 60.64 50.96 17.73
C ILE A 4 59.43 51.84 18.08
N LEU A 5 58.27 51.21 18.27
CA LEU A 5 57.43 51.49 19.43
C LEU A 5 56.52 50.31 19.76
N ALA A 6 56.81 49.76 20.92
CA ALA A 6 55.91 48.81 21.60
C ALA A 6 54.76 49.62 22.23
N LEU A 7 53.58 49.04 22.24
CA LEU A 7 52.56 49.40 23.21
C LEU A 7 51.80 48.14 23.66
N THR A 8 52.10 47.77 24.85
CA THR A 8 51.46 46.88 25.76
C THR A 8 50.10 47.48 26.13
N LEU A 9 49.00 46.74 25.95
CA LEU A 9 47.74 47.08 26.60
C LEU A 9 46.96 45.85 27.06
N CYS A 10 46.99 45.74 28.34
CA CYS A 10 46.10 45.13 29.31
C CYS A 10 45.05 44.12 28.83
N VAL A 11 45.24 42.89 29.30
CA VAL A 11 44.24 41.82 29.52
C VAL A 11 43.23 42.33 30.54
N ILE A 12 41.97 42.41 30.15
CA ILE A 12 40.83 42.38 31.06
C ILE A 12 40.06 41.09 30.78
N MET A 13 40.23 40.11 31.68
CA MET A 13 39.37 38.93 31.78
C MET A 13 37.99 39.39 32.22
N ALA A 14 37.02 39.28 31.33
CA ALA A 14 35.63 39.19 31.68
C ALA A 14 35.25 37.70 31.64
N ALA A 15 35.22 37.09 32.81
CA ALA A 15 34.61 35.75 32.99
C ALA A 15 33.09 35.88 32.83
N ALA A 16 32.61 35.68 31.63
CA ALA A 16 31.20 35.42 31.42
C ALA A 16 30.94 33.94 31.73
N ALA A 17 30.31 33.71 32.86
CA ALA A 17 29.75 32.41 33.20
C ALA A 17 28.71 32.01 32.14
N PHE A 18 29.08 31.16 31.21
CA PHE A 18 28.13 30.40 30.43
C PHE A 18 27.48 29.39 31.38
N THR A 19 26.34 29.75 31.94
CA THR A 19 25.38 28.77 32.43
C THR A 19 24.90 27.99 31.21
N GLY A 20 25.55 26.88 30.95
CA GLY A 20 25.07 25.91 30.00
C GLY A 20 23.68 25.43 30.47
N CYS A 21 22.64 25.89 29.81
CA CYS A 21 21.39 25.14 29.79
C CYS A 21 21.74 23.77 29.21
N GLY A 22 21.87 22.79 30.09
CA GLY A 22 21.90 21.41 29.74
C GLY A 22 20.55 21.09 29.03
N ASN A 23 20.63 21.04 27.73
CA ASN A 23 19.56 20.43 26.96
C ASN A 23 19.54 18.96 27.35
N LYS A 24 18.71 18.61 28.32
CA LYS A 24 18.29 17.22 28.50
C LYS A 24 17.73 16.80 27.15
N SER A 25 18.47 15.98 26.42
CA SER A 25 17.86 15.10 25.41
C SER A 25 16.82 14.31 26.15
N SER A 26 15.59 14.80 26.15
CA SER A 26 14.45 13.96 26.44
C SER A 26 14.45 12.91 25.35
N ASN A 27 14.78 11.68 25.74
CA ASN A 27 14.21 10.49 25.08
C ASN A 27 12.70 10.63 25.27
N GLY A 28 12.07 11.43 24.43
CA GLY A 28 10.66 11.76 24.50
C GLY A 28 10.03 11.20 23.26
N GLU A 29 9.17 10.35 23.52
CA GLU A 29 7.82 10.19 22.98
C GLU A 29 7.50 11.14 21.81
N ALA A 30 6.85 10.58 20.80
CA ALA A 30 6.29 11.29 19.66
C ALA A 30 5.20 12.33 20.05
N ASP A 31 5.13 12.70 21.34
CA ASP A 31 4.25 13.73 21.89
C ASP A 31 4.68 15.09 21.32
N GLY A 32 3.85 15.69 20.45
CA GLY A 32 4.06 17.01 19.88
C GLY A 32 4.86 17.04 18.58
N ALA A 33 4.93 15.94 17.84
CA ALA A 33 5.55 15.93 16.52
C ALA A 33 4.47 15.97 15.41
N PRO A 34 4.68 16.81 14.36
CA PRO A 34 3.73 16.88 13.25
C PRO A 34 3.60 15.56 12.52
N ILE A 35 2.36 15.16 12.21
CA ILE A 35 2.07 13.94 11.46
C ILE A 35 2.39 14.17 9.98
N THR A 36 3.16 13.27 9.37
CA THR A 36 3.36 13.22 7.93
C THR A 36 2.43 12.15 7.35
N VAL A 37 1.39 12.55 6.67
CA VAL A 37 0.45 11.65 6.01
C VAL A 37 1.03 11.20 4.67
N ILE A 38 1.14 9.89 4.47
CA ILE A 38 1.56 9.28 3.21
C ILE A 38 0.33 8.64 2.56
N SER A 39 -0.08 9.17 1.42
CA SER A 39 -1.18 8.63 0.64
C SER A 39 -0.70 8.09 -0.70
N ARG A 40 -1.60 7.49 -1.44
CA ARG A 40 -1.34 6.95 -2.77
C ARG A 40 -1.80 7.94 -3.85
N GLU A 41 -1.32 7.71 -5.05
CA GLU A 41 -1.67 8.45 -6.26
C GLU A 41 -3.15 8.30 -6.64
N ASP A 42 -3.65 9.23 -7.43
CA ASP A 42 -4.97 9.12 -8.04
C ASP A 42 -5.06 7.87 -8.93
N GLY A 43 -6.21 7.20 -8.89
CA GLY A 43 -6.41 5.92 -9.58
C GLY A 43 -5.84 4.71 -8.85
N SER A 44 -5.15 4.89 -7.71
CA SER A 44 -4.80 3.76 -6.85
C SER A 44 -6.05 3.10 -6.26
N GLY A 45 -6.22 1.80 -6.53
CA GLY A 45 -7.33 1.04 -5.91
C GLY A 45 -7.19 0.95 -4.39
N THR A 46 -5.96 0.98 -3.85
CA THR A 46 -5.75 1.00 -2.40
C THR A 46 -6.21 2.32 -1.79
N ARG A 47 -5.94 3.45 -2.47
CA ARG A 47 -6.46 4.75 -2.02
C ARG A 47 -7.98 4.76 -2.05
N GLY A 48 -8.59 4.36 -3.16
CA GLY A 48 -10.06 4.33 -3.27
C GLY A 48 -10.70 3.51 -2.15
N ALA A 49 -10.29 2.24 -1.99
CA ALA A 49 -10.82 1.38 -0.94
C ALA A 49 -10.55 1.92 0.47
N PHE A 50 -9.35 2.43 0.75
CA PHE A 50 -9.01 2.99 2.06
C PHE A 50 -9.83 4.22 2.39
N THR A 51 -9.97 5.16 1.45
CA THR A 51 -10.71 6.42 1.69
C THR A 51 -12.20 6.19 1.90
N GLU A 52 -12.78 5.22 1.18
CA GLU A 52 -14.17 4.77 1.41
C GLU A 52 -14.34 4.12 2.79
N LEU A 53 -13.52 3.11 3.10
CA LEU A 53 -13.64 2.33 4.33
C LEU A 53 -13.37 3.17 5.59
N MET A 54 -12.47 4.14 5.50
CA MET A 54 -12.14 5.03 6.62
C MET A 54 -12.99 6.32 6.67
N GLY A 55 -13.96 6.48 5.77
CA GLY A 55 -14.81 7.68 5.74
C GLY A 55 -14.08 8.98 5.38
N VAL A 56 -12.90 8.85 4.73
CA VAL A 56 -12.17 10.00 4.15
C VAL A 56 -12.86 10.45 2.86
N MET A 57 -13.46 9.51 2.12
CA MET A 57 -14.31 9.82 0.98
C MET A 57 -15.74 10.09 1.44
N VAL A 58 -16.29 11.23 1.04
CA VAL A 58 -17.67 11.65 1.34
C VAL A 58 -18.31 12.17 0.05
N ASP A 59 -19.49 11.66 -0.31
CA ASP A 59 -20.21 12.05 -1.52
C ASP A 59 -19.34 12.01 -2.80
N ASP A 60 -18.59 10.92 -2.95
CA ASP A 60 -17.62 10.70 -4.06
C ASP A 60 -16.45 11.71 -4.11
N VAL A 61 -16.27 12.52 -3.06
CA VAL A 61 -15.15 13.45 -2.92
C VAL A 61 -14.11 12.87 -1.96
N ASP A 62 -12.90 12.67 -2.45
CA ASP A 62 -11.75 12.27 -1.63
C ASP A 62 -11.20 13.49 -0.87
N ASN A 63 -11.40 13.50 0.45
CA ASN A 63 -10.98 14.56 1.34
C ASN A 63 -9.58 14.33 1.94
N THR A 64 -8.76 13.48 1.33
CA THR A 64 -7.36 13.33 1.75
C THR A 64 -6.68 14.69 1.81
N THR A 65 -6.04 15.00 2.93
CA THR A 65 -5.38 16.29 3.14
C THR A 65 -4.43 16.65 2.01
N THR A 66 -4.46 17.89 1.57
CA THR A 66 -3.58 18.40 0.50
C THR A 66 -2.10 18.45 0.91
N SER A 67 -1.80 18.32 2.21
CA SER A 67 -0.42 18.21 2.73
C SER A 67 0.11 16.78 2.68
N ALA A 68 -0.68 15.78 2.28
CA ALA A 68 -0.23 14.40 2.17
C ALA A 68 0.87 14.25 1.11
N GLU A 69 1.91 13.50 1.44
CA GLU A 69 2.91 13.05 0.47
C GLU A 69 2.32 11.93 -0.38
N ILE A 70 2.35 12.10 -1.70
CA ILE A 70 1.75 11.15 -2.65
C ILE A 70 2.79 10.16 -3.15
N SER A 71 2.55 8.90 -2.86
CA SER A 71 3.38 7.76 -3.26
C SER A 71 2.78 7.02 -4.46
N GLN A 72 3.63 6.71 -5.45
CA GLN A 72 3.20 6.10 -6.73
C GLN A 72 3.06 4.56 -6.67
N SER A 73 3.43 3.92 -5.55
CA SER A 73 3.31 2.46 -5.41
C SER A 73 3.31 2.03 -3.95
N THR A 74 2.86 0.80 -3.68
CA THR A 74 2.88 0.18 -2.35
C THR A 74 4.30 0.14 -1.76
N SER A 75 5.31 -0.19 -2.56
CA SER A 75 6.70 -0.25 -2.09
C SER A 75 7.26 1.13 -1.72
N VAL A 76 6.84 2.19 -2.42
CA VAL A 76 7.24 3.58 -2.08
C VAL A 76 6.61 4.00 -0.77
N VAL A 77 5.34 3.66 -0.49
CA VAL A 77 4.73 3.91 0.83
C VAL A 77 5.56 3.28 1.94
N LEU A 78 5.89 1.99 1.82
CA LEU A 78 6.70 1.27 2.82
C LEU A 78 8.04 1.97 3.07
N THR A 79 8.75 2.32 2.00
CA THR A 79 10.06 3.00 2.11
C THR A 79 9.93 4.39 2.75
N THR A 80 8.91 5.16 2.37
CA THR A 80 8.69 6.52 2.90
C THR A 80 8.34 6.47 4.38
N VAL A 81 7.42 5.56 4.77
CA VAL A 81 7.05 5.38 6.18
C VAL A 81 8.23 4.88 7.01
N ALA A 82 9.02 3.94 6.50
CA ALA A 82 10.23 3.46 7.17
C ALA A 82 11.27 4.57 7.38
N GLY A 83 11.33 5.56 6.49
CA GLY A 83 12.29 6.67 6.55
C GLY A 83 11.87 7.86 7.44
N ASN A 84 10.63 7.92 7.91
CA ASN A 84 10.11 9.06 8.68
C ASN A 84 9.34 8.61 9.92
N LYS A 85 9.92 8.85 11.11
CA LYS A 85 9.35 8.47 12.41
C LYS A 85 7.94 9.00 12.65
N ASN A 86 7.59 10.13 12.07
CA ASN A 86 6.32 10.81 12.30
C ASN A 86 5.28 10.49 11.22
N SER A 87 5.58 9.58 10.31
CA SER A 87 4.69 9.27 9.21
C SER A 87 3.66 8.19 9.55
N ILE A 88 2.54 8.29 8.87
CA ILE A 88 1.47 7.31 8.80
C ILE A 88 1.09 7.08 7.34
N GLY A 89 0.82 5.84 6.98
CA GLY A 89 0.38 5.47 5.64
C GLY A 89 -0.48 4.22 5.68
N TYR A 90 -0.79 3.66 4.53
CA TYR A 90 -1.54 2.42 4.41
C TYR A 90 -1.02 1.57 3.25
N VAL A 91 -1.02 0.25 3.45
CA VAL A 91 -0.53 -0.72 2.46
C VAL A 91 -1.42 -1.97 2.45
N SER A 92 -1.31 -2.76 1.38
CA SER A 92 -1.83 -4.12 1.33
C SER A 92 -1.19 -4.97 2.43
N LEU A 93 -2.00 -5.76 3.14
CA LEU A 93 -1.53 -6.65 4.21
C LEU A 93 -0.47 -7.65 3.71
N GLY A 94 -0.68 -8.25 2.53
CA GLY A 94 0.29 -9.16 1.94
C GLY A 94 1.60 -8.50 1.49
N SER A 95 1.67 -7.17 1.47
CA SER A 95 2.91 -6.42 1.21
C SER A 95 3.61 -5.95 2.50
N LEU A 96 2.99 -6.15 3.66
CA LEU A 96 3.55 -5.73 4.95
C LEU A 96 4.86 -6.49 5.22
N ASN A 97 5.85 -5.78 5.76
CA ASN A 97 7.13 -6.33 6.15
C ASN A 97 7.65 -5.67 7.44
N ASP A 98 8.79 -6.10 7.94
CA ASP A 98 9.41 -5.67 9.19
C ASP A 98 10.02 -4.26 9.17
N THR A 99 10.00 -3.55 8.02
CA THR A 99 10.51 -2.18 7.94
C THR A 99 9.55 -1.13 8.49
N VAL A 100 8.28 -1.48 8.66
CA VAL A 100 7.22 -0.64 9.22
C VAL A 100 6.40 -1.42 10.25
N LYS A 101 5.65 -0.70 11.08
CA LYS A 101 4.74 -1.27 12.07
C LYS A 101 3.29 -1.07 11.63
N ALA A 102 2.50 -2.15 11.55
CA ALA A 102 1.06 -2.04 11.46
C ALA A 102 0.48 -1.63 12.82
N VAL A 103 -0.44 -0.69 12.84
CA VAL A 103 -1.22 -0.33 14.02
C VAL A 103 -2.57 -1.06 13.98
N LYS A 104 -3.13 -1.31 15.16
CA LYS A 104 -4.50 -1.81 15.28
C LYS A 104 -5.47 -0.75 14.78
N VAL A 105 -6.60 -1.20 14.28
CA VAL A 105 -7.74 -0.33 13.95
C VAL A 105 -8.91 -0.76 14.83
N ASP A 106 -9.42 0.17 15.64
CA ASP A 106 -10.48 -0.09 16.61
C ASP A 106 -10.15 -1.28 17.55
N GLY A 107 -8.89 -1.40 17.98
CA GLY A 107 -8.40 -2.46 18.86
C GLY A 107 -8.12 -3.78 18.17
N VAL A 108 -8.30 -3.90 16.84
CA VAL A 108 -8.15 -5.14 16.08
C VAL A 108 -6.89 -5.13 15.21
N ASP A 109 -6.10 -6.19 15.30
CA ASP A 109 -4.91 -6.37 14.46
C ASP A 109 -5.30 -6.70 13.01
N ALA A 110 -4.56 -6.13 12.05
CA ALA A 110 -4.66 -6.47 10.63
C ALA A 110 -4.05 -7.85 10.38
N THR A 111 -4.84 -8.91 10.53
CA THR A 111 -4.43 -10.30 10.26
C THR A 111 -5.42 -11.01 9.34
N VAL A 112 -4.95 -12.06 8.67
CA VAL A 112 -5.79 -12.90 7.81
C VAL A 112 -6.97 -13.47 8.60
N GLU A 113 -6.74 -13.93 9.86
CA GLU A 113 -7.76 -14.49 10.73
C GLU A 113 -8.84 -13.46 11.08
N ASN A 114 -8.43 -12.25 11.44
CA ASN A 114 -9.36 -11.18 11.81
C ASN A 114 -10.19 -10.69 10.63
N ILE A 115 -9.61 -10.69 9.43
CA ILE A 115 -10.33 -10.34 8.20
C ILE A 115 -11.32 -11.46 7.84
N LYS A 116 -10.90 -12.72 7.81
CA LYS A 116 -11.79 -13.88 7.59
C LYS A 116 -12.92 -13.95 8.62
N GLY A 117 -12.62 -13.61 9.86
CA GLY A 117 -13.59 -13.58 10.97
C GLY A 117 -14.51 -12.35 10.95
N GLY A 118 -14.25 -11.36 10.09
CA GLY A 118 -15.04 -10.13 9.98
C GLY A 118 -14.81 -9.13 11.12
N SER A 119 -13.83 -9.36 12.01
CA SER A 119 -13.47 -8.43 13.09
C SER A 119 -12.62 -7.26 12.60
N TYR A 120 -11.77 -7.46 11.59
CA TYR A 120 -11.03 -6.38 10.92
C TYR A 120 -11.74 -5.99 9.62
N ALA A 121 -12.36 -4.80 9.62
CA ALA A 121 -13.25 -4.38 8.54
C ALA A 121 -12.52 -3.76 7.33
N VAL A 122 -11.23 -3.39 7.48
CA VAL A 122 -10.49 -2.68 6.42
C VAL A 122 -9.95 -3.69 5.40
N SER A 123 -10.83 -4.21 4.55
CA SER A 123 -10.52 -5.22 3.55
C SER A 123 -11.23 -4.95 2.21
N ARG A 124 -10.70 -5.53 1.14
CA ARG A 124 -11.14 -5.28 -0.22
C ARG A 124 -10.85 -6.47 -1.14
N PRO A 125 -11.54 -6.61 -2.29
CA PRO A 125 -11.18 -7.62 -3.27
C PRO A 125 -9.91 -7.26 -4.05
N PHE A 126 -9.18 -8.29 -4.45
CA PHE A 126 -8.25 -8.24 -5.56
C PHE A 126 -8.91 -8.85 -6.78
N LEU A 127 -8.90 -8.11 -7.87
CA LEU A 127 -9.56 -8.52 -9.11
C LEU A 127 -8.53 -8.68 -10.24
N VAL A 128 -8.77 -9.66 -11.10
CA VAL A 128 -8.37 -9.60 -12.49
C VAL A 128 -9.53 -9.01 -13.30
N VAL A 129 -9.22 -8.09 -14.18
CA VAL A 129 -10.19 -7.37 -15.01
C VAL A 129 -10.02 -7.83 -16.44
N THR A 130 -11.13 -8.22 -17.06
CA THR A 130 -11.14 -8.84 -18.38
C THR A 130 -12.14 -8.16 -19.31
N ASN A 131 -11.98 -8.36 -20.59
CA ASN A 131 -12.92 -7.99 -21.63
C ASN A 131 -13.30 -9.24 -22.49
N ASP A 132 -14.10 -9.05 -23.50
CA ASP A 132 -14.57 -10.11 -24.40
C ASP A 132 -13.49 -10.68 -25.36
N LYS A 133 -12.29 -10.09 -25.36
CA LYS A 133 -11.18 -10.43 -26.29
C LYS A 133 -10.10 -11.32 -25.67
N LEU A 134 -10.39 -11.97 -24.53
CA LEU A 134 -9.42 -12.87 -23.88
C LEU A 134 -8.93 -13.97 -24.80
N THR A 135 -7.60 -14.12 -24.88
CA THR A 135 -6.95 -15.24 -25.57
C THR A 135 -7.14 -16.54 -24.80
N ASP A 136 -6.93 -17.69 -25.48
CA ASP A 136 -7.03 -18.98 -24.78
C ASP A 136 -5.99 -19.13 -23.66
N VAL A 137 -4.77 -18.61 -23.84
CA VAL A 137 -3.76 -18.62 -22.80
C VAL A 137 -4.12 -17.71 -21.62
N SER A 138 -4.75 -16.57 -21.86
CA SER A 138 -5.25 -15.69 -20.79
C SER A 138 -6.41 -16.34 -20.01
N LYS A 139 -7.33 -16.99 -20.69
CA LYS A 139 -8.43 -17.76 -20.06
C LYS A 139 -7.89 -18.89 -19.19
N ASP A 140 -6.90 -19.60 -19.69
CA ASP A 140 -6.29 -20.72 -18.98
C ASP A 140 -5.50 -20.24 -17.75
N PHE A 141 -4.80 -19.11 -17.86
CA PHE A 141 -4.13 -18.50 -16.72
C PHE A 141 -5.12 -18.10 -15.61
N ILE A 142 -6.26 -17.51 -15.96
CA ILE A 142 -7.31 -17.20 -14.97
C ILE A 142 -7.84 -18.48 -14.31
N LYS A 143 -8.02 -19.58 -15.05
CA LYS A 143 -8.39 -20.88 -14.46
C LYS A 143 -7.32 -21.38 -13.48
N PHE A 144 -6.03 -21.20 -13.82
CA PHE A 144 -4.94 -21.54 -12.91
C PHE A 144 -5.00 -20.71 -11.62
N ILE A 145 -5.20 -19.39 -11.70
CA ILE A 145 -5.34 -18.52 -10.53
C ILE A 145 -6.48 -18.99 -9.60
N LEU A 146 -7.62 -19.32 -10.18
CA LEU A 146 -8.82 -19.75 -9.43
C LEU A 146 -8.77 -21.21 -8.96
N SER A 147 -7.79 -21.99 -9.41
CA SER A 147 -7.63 -23.39 -9.02
C SER A 147 -7.06 -23.51 -7.59
N LYS A 148 -7.12 -24.74 -7.05
CA LYS A 148 -6.52 -25.08 -5.76
C LYS A 148 -5.03 -24.69 -5.68
N GLN A 149 -4.27 -24.89 -6.76
CA GLN A 149 -2.84 -24.53 -6.81
C GLN A 149 -2.64 -23.01 -6.80
N GLY A 150 -3.44 -22.27 -7.55
CA GLY A 150 -3.40 -20.80 -7.53
C GLY A 150 -3.83 -20.23 -6.18
N GLN A 151 -4.91 -20.76 -5.60
CA GLN A 151 -5.39 -20.33 -4.28
C GLN A 151 -4.40 -20.69 -3.15
N ALA A 152 -3.65 -21.80 -3.28
CA ALA A 152 -2.58 -22.13 -2.33
C ALA A 152 -1.45 -21.09 -2.36
N ILE A 153 -1.04 -20.62 -3.54
CA ILE A 153 -0.05 -19.54 -3.69
C ILE A 153 -0.57 -18.23 -3.06
N ILE A 154 -1.84 -17.90 -3.28
CA ILE A 154 -2.49 -16.71 -2.69
C ILE A 154 -2.44 -16.79 -1.17
N ALA A 155 -2.75 -17.95 -0.57
CA ALA A 155 -2.69 -18.15 0.87
C ALA A 155 -1.25 -18.07 1.41
N GLU A 156 -0.27 -18.65 0.70
CA GLU A 156 1.15 -18.64 1.08
C GLU A 156 1.73 -17.22 1.09
N GLU A 157 1.28 -16.36 0.18
CA GLU A 157 1.67 -14.95 0.11
C GLU A 157 0.89 -14.05 1.10
N GLY A 158 0.10 -14.62 2.02
CA GLY A 158 -0.57 -13.90 3.10
C GLY A 158 -1.88 -13.22 2.71
N TYR A 159 -2.48 -13.60 1.60
CA TYR A 159 -3.81 -13.12 1.18
C TYR A 159 -4.91 -14.12 1.54
N ILE A 160 -6.15 -13.66 1.47
CA ILE A 160 -7.32 -14.47 1.81
C ILE A 160 -7.86 -15.14 0.54
N THR A 161 -7.93 -16.46 0.55
CA THR A 161 -8.52 -17.27 -0.53
C THR A 161 -10.02 -16.98 -0.69
N ILE A 162 -10.52 -17.11 -1.92
CA ILE A 162 -11.93 -16.90 -2.23
C ILE A 162 -12.70 -18.23 -2.26
N ASP A 163 -12.02 -19.36 -2.40
CA ASP A 163 -12.61 -20.69 -2.42
C ASP A 163 -11.66 -21.71 -1.78
N ASP A 164 -11.98 -22.14 -0.57
CA ASP A 164 -11.20 -23.16 0.16
C ASP A 164 -11.42 -24.58 -0.43
N ASN A 165 -12.39 -24.77 -1.34
CA ASN A 165 -12.71 -26.01 -2.02
C ASN A 165 -12.43 -25.95 -3.52
N ALA A 166 -11.60 -25.04 -3.97
CA ALA A 166 -11.24 -24.89 -5.38
C ALA A 166 -10.77 -26.23 -5.98
N ALA A 167 -11.19 -26.52 -7.21
CA ALA A 167 -10.78 -27.70 -7.92
C ALA A 167 -9.29 -27.68 -8.29
N ASP A 168 -8.69 -28.86 -8.44
CA ASP A 168 -7.33 -28.96 -8.94
C ASP A 168 -7.21 -28.38 -10.35
N TYR A 169 -6.08 -27.73 -10.63
CA TYR A 169 -5.80 -27.24 -11.97
C TYR A 169 -5.50 -28.39 -12.93
N GLU A 170 -6.26 -28.46 -13.99
CA GLU A 170 -6.05 -29.44 -15.06
C GLU A 170 -5.25 -28.82 -16.21
N THR A 171 -4.02 -29.33 -16.43
CA THR A 171 -3.14 -28.85 -17.50
C THR A 171 -3.74 -29.14 -18.88
N GLN A 172 -3.65 -28.17 -19.79
CA GLN A 172 -4.12 -28.28 -21.16
C GLN A 172 -2.95 -28.39 -22.15
N LYS A 173 -3.16 -29.10 -23.26
CA LYS A 173 -2.15 -29.21 -24.31
C LYS A 173 -2.19 -27.98 -25.23
N GLY A 174 -1.01 -27.53 -25.67
CA GLY A 174 -0.88 -26.50 -26.70
C GLY A 174 -1.05 -25.08 -26.20
N ILE A 175 -1.09 -24.86 -24.88
CA ILE A 175 -1.07 -23.52 -24.28
C ILE A 175 0.28 -22.86 -24.55
N LYS A 176 0.25 -21.71 -25.21
CA LYS A 176 1.43 -20.90 -25.57
C LYS A 176 1.02 -19.47 -25.89
N GLY A 177 1.94 -18.55 -25.81
CA GLY A 177 1.72 -17.15 -26.19
C GLY A 177 2.19 -16.17 -25.12
N LYS A 178 1.80 -14.92 -25.31
CA LYS A 178 2.12 -13.85 -24.37
C LYS A 178 0.83 -13.36 -23.69
N ILE A 179 0.95 -13.05 -22.39
CA ILE A 179 -0.08 -12.37 -21.60
C ILE A 179 0.53 -11.08 -21.07
N VAL A 180 -0.10 -9.95 -21.36
CA VAL A 180 0.25 -8.65 -20.78
C VAL A 180 -0.74 -8.33 -19.67
N LEU A 181 -0.24 -8.18 -18.46
CA LEU A 181 -1.02 -7.76 -17.30
C LEU A 181 -0.65 -6.33 -16.92
N ALA A 182 -1.63 -5.49 -16.62
CA ALA A 182 -1.36 -4.11 -16.19
C ALA A 182 -2.26 -3.72 -15.02
N GLY A 183 -1.75 -2.91 -14.09
CA GLY A 183 -2.60 -2.34 -13.04
C GLY A 183 -2.00 -2.28 -11.65
N SER A 184 -2.78 -2.71 -10.67
CA SER A 184 -2.54 -2.53 -9.23
C SER A 184 -1.16 -2.98 -8.77
N THR A 185 -0.42 -2.05 -8.14
CA THR A 185 0.88 -2.34 -7.50
C THR A 185 0.74 -3.18 -6.23
N SER A 186 -0.46 -3.26 -5.64
CA SER A 186 -0.76 -4.15 -4.51
C SER A 186 -1.04 -5.59 -4.94
N VAL A 187 -1.63 -5.79 -6.13
CA VAL A 187 -1.89 -7.12 -6.71
C VAL A 187 -0.63 -7.71 -7.32
N SER A 188 0.27 -6.86 -7.84
CA SER A 188 1.45 -7.30 -8.60
C SER A 188 2.35 -8.30 -7.87
N PRO A 189 2.61 -8.22 -6.56
CA PRO A 189 3.47 -9.20 -5.88
C PRO A 189 2.92 -10.63 -5.97
N VAL A 190 1.67 -10.85 -5.62
CA VAL A 190 1.03 -12.18 -5.72
C VAL A 190 0.87 -12.62 -7.17
N MET A 191 0.56 -11.69 -8.08
CA MET A 191 0.45 -11.99 -9.51
C MET A 191 1.78 -12.47 -10.09
N GLN A 192 2.92 -11.93 -9.62
CA GLN A 192 4.24 -12.41 -10.05
C GLN A 192 4.47 -13.87 -9.64
N LYS A 193 4.08 -14.25 -8.42
CA LYS A 193 4.19 -15.65 -7.95
C LYS A 193 3.31 -16.60 -8.74
N LEU A 194 2.08 -16.19 -9.02
CA LEU A 194 1.14 -16.93 -9.86
C LEU A 194 1.68 -17.08 -11.29
N ALA A 195 2.24 -16.01 -11.86
CA ALA A 195 2.84 -16.03 -13.19
C ALA A 195 4.06 -16.95 -13.27
N ASP A 196 4.93 -16.92 -12.27
CA ASP A 196 6.13 -17.77 -12.22
C ASP A 196 5.76 -19.26 -12.08
N ALA A 197 4.76 -19.57 -11.25
CA ALA A 197 4.25 -20.94 -11.13
C ALA A 197 3.58 -21.43 -12.42
N TYR A 198 2.81 -20.58 -13.10
CA TYR A 198 2.19 -20.93 -14.37
C TYR A 198 3.22 -21.13 -15.49
N LYS A 199 4.25 -20.30 -15.57
CA LYS A 199 5.38 -20.48 -16.52
C LYS A 199 6.15 -21.77 -16.28
N ALA A 200 6.23 -22.23 -15.04
CA ALA A 200 6.86 -23.52 -14.74
C ALA A 200 6.08 -24.71 -15.33
N ILE A 201 4.75 -24.55 -15.57
CA ILE A 201 3.92 -25.54 -16.25
C ILE A 201 4.06 -25.43 -17.78
N TYR A 202 4.14 -24.18 -18.29
CA TYR A 202 4.12 -23.90 -19.74
C TYR A 202 5.34 -23.06 -20.18
N ASN A 203 6.37 -23.73 -20.66
CA ASN A 203 7.62 -23.06 -21.09
C ASN A 203 7.44 -22.12 -22.29
N ASP A 204 6.39 -22.30 -23.09
CA ASP A 204 6.10 -21.48 -24.28
C ASP A 204 5.18 -20.28 -23.95
N VAL A 205 4.95 -20.00 -22.65
CA VAL A 205 4.15 -18.85 -22.20
C VAL A 205 5.06 -17.76 -21.64
N THR A 206 4.79 -16.53 -22.04
CA THR A 206 5.42 -15.32 -21.49
C THR A 206 4.39 -14.46 -20.80
N LEU A 207 4.66 -14.06 -19.56
CA LEU A 207 3.82 -13.09 -18.83
C LEU A 207 4.63 -11.82 -18.59
N GLU A 208 4.01 -10.68 -18.90
CA GLU A 208 4.58 -9.35 -18.64
C GLU A 208 3.65 -8.61 -17.67
N ILE A 209 4.17 -8.15 -16.55
CA ILE A 209 3.42 -7.46 -15.51
C ILE A 209 3.84 -6.00 -15.45
N GLN A 210 2.90 -5.09 -15.68
CA GLN A 210 3.09 -3.64 -15.67
C GLN A 210 2.38 -3.04 -14.45
N GLN A 211 3.14 -2.43 -13.55
CA GLN A 211 2.66 -1.84 -12.31
C GLN A 211 2.24 -0.38 -12.54
N THR A 212 1.03 -0.16 -13.01
CA THR A 212 0.53 1.14 -13.46
C THR A 212 -0.54 1.77 -12.54
N GLY A 213 -0.98 1.05 -11.50
CA GLY A 213 -2.13 1.41 -10.67
C GLY A 213 -3.45 0.87 -11.21
N SER A 214 -4.45 0.67 -10.32
CA SER A 214 -5.72 0.00 -10.68
C SER A 214 -6.48 0.74 -11.79
N GLY A 215 -6.61 2.06 -11.68
CA GLY A 215 -7.32 2.85 -12.69
C GLY A 215 -6.70 2.74 -14.08
N ALA A 216 -5.36 2.86 -14.17
CA ALA A 216 -4.66 2.71 -15.45
C ALA A 216 -4.77 1.28 -16.01
N GLY A 217 -4.74 0.25 -15.14
CA GLY A 217 -4.97 -1.14 -15.55
C GLY A 217 -6.38 -1.37 -16.10
N ILE A 218 -7.38 -0.81 -15.44
CA ILE A 218 -8.78 -0.86 -15.89
C ILE A 218 -8.93 -0.18 -17.27
N THR A 219 -8.40 1.03 -17.42
CA THR A 219 -8.41 1.76 -18.70
C THR A 219 -7.71 0.95 -19.79
N SER A 220 -6.53 0.38 -19.52
CA SER A 220 -5.79 -0.45 -20.46
C SER A 220 -6.58 -1.69 -20.90
N THR A 221 -7.39 -2.28 -20.00
CA THR A 221 -8.27 -3.42 -20.34
C THR A 221 -9.42 -2.99 -21.25
N ILE A 222 -10.05 -1.83 -20.97
CA ILE A 222 -11.11 -1.26 -21.81
C ILE A 222 -10.58 -1.00 -23.22
N GLU A 223 -9.42 -0.38 -23.33
CA GLU A 223 -8.78 -0.06 -24.61
C GLU A 223 -8.18 -1.27 -25.33
N GLY A 224 -8.04 -2.42 -24.65
CA GLY A 224 -7.36 -3.61 -25.19
C GLY A 224 -5.85 -3.46 -25.28
N ALA A 225 -5.25 -2.55 -24.50
CA ALA A 225 -3.80 -2.35 -24.43
C ALA A 225 -3.09 -3.39 -23.53
N CYS A 226 -3.84 -4.09 -22.68
CA CYS A 226 -3.39 -5.30 -21.97
C CYS A 226 -4.42 -6.42 -22.11
N ASP A 227 -4.00 -7.65 -21.84
CA ASP A 227 -4.88 -8.83 -21.90
C ASP A 227 -5.70 -8.98 -20.60
N ILE A 228 -5.11 -8.62 -19.47
CA ILE A 228 -5.70 -8.74 -18.14
C ILE A 228 -5.35 -7.49 -17.33
N GLY A 229 -6.36 -6.80 -16.83
CA GLY A 229 -6.19 -5.73 -15.84
C GLY A 229 -6.03 -6.29 -14.44
N MET A 230 -5.41 -5.54 -13.55
CA MET A 230 -5.31 -5.85 -12.12
C MET A 230 -5.91 -4.71 -11.31
N SER A 231 -6.88 -5.01 -10.44
CA SER A 231 -7.49 -4.01 -9.56
C SER A 231 -7.46 -4.46 -8.10
N SER A 232 -7.28 -3.51 -7.19
CA SER A 232 -7.36 -3.68 -5.75
C SER A 232 -8.52 -2.88 -5.14
N ARG A 233 -9.58 -2.75 -5.90
CA ARG A 233 -10.91 -2.25 -5.56
C ARG A 233 -11.95 -2.84 -6.50
N ASP A 234 -13.20 -2.75 -6.13
CA ASP A 234 -14.29 -3.07 -7.05
C ASP A 234 -14.29 -2.17 -8.29
N LEU A 235 -14.87 -2.68 -9.38
CA LEU A 235 -15.12 -1.87 -10.56
C LEU A 235 -16.29 -0.91 -10.29
N LYS A 236 -16.15 0.30 -10.78
CA LYS A 236 -17.23 1.28 -10.73
C LYS A 236 -18.30 0.96 -11.77
N PRO A 237 -19.57 1.39 -11.56
CA PRO A 237 -20.63 1.16 -12.53
C PRO A 237 -20.30 1.67 -13.94
N GLU A 238 -19.66 2.83 -14.05
CA GLU A 238 -19.23 3.39 -15.34
C GLU A 238 -18.14 2.54 -16.01
N GLU A 239 -17.27 1.89 -15.24
CA GLU A 239 -16.22 1.00 -15.78
C GLU A 239 -16.83 -0.31 -16.31
N THR A 240 -17.79 -0.90 -15.58
CA THR A 240 -18.48 -2.11 -16.04
C THR A 240 -19.36 -1.84 -17.26
N ALA A 241 -19.89 -0.63 -17.42
CA ALA A 241 -20.65 -0.21 -18.60
C ALA A 241 -19.82 -0.24 -19.90
N GLU A 242 -18.48 -0.17 -19.80
CA GLU A 242 -17.54 -0.29 -20.92
C GLU A 242 -17.33 -1.75 -21.40
N GLY A 243 -18.06 -2.70 -20.82
CA GLY A 243 -18.02 -4.12 -21.23
C GLY A 243 -16.86 -4.92 -20.65
N ILE A 244 -16.29 -4.47 -19.53
CA ILE A 244 -15.29 -5.22 -18.78
C ILE A 244 -15.94 -5.95 -17.59
N GLU A 245 -15.29 -7.01 -17.13
CA GLU A 245 -15.70 -7.81 -15.98
C GLU A 245 -14.56 -7.93 -14.97
N GLY A 246 -14.89 -7.79 -13.69
CA GLY A 246 -13.99 -8.03 -12.57
C GLY A 246 -14.18 -9.42 -12.00
N ILE A 247 -13.13 -10.24 -11.99
CA ILE A 247 -13.12 -11.57 -11.37
C ILE A 247 -12.31 -11.49 -10.09
N THR A 248 -12.95 -11.72 -8.94
CA THR A 248 -12.25 -11.75 -7.65
C THR A 248 -11.31 -12.95 -7.61
N ILE A 249 -10.05 -12.70 -7.24
CA ILE A 249 -9.01 -13.74 -7.11
C ILE A 249 -8.56 -13.96 -5.67
N ALA A 250 -8.69 -12.93 -4.84
CA ALA A 250 -8.34 -12.94 -3.42
C ALA A 250 -9.07 -11.82 -2.68
N MET A 251 -9.14 -11.92 -1.35
CA MET A 251 -9.40 -10.76 -0.49
C MET A 251 -8.09 -10.32 0.17
N ASP A 252 -7.93 -9.01 0.35
CA ASP A 252 -6.76 -8.38 0.94
C ASP A 252 -7.15 -7.40 2.04
N GLY A 253 -6.41 -7.40 3.14
CA GLY A 253 -6.51 -6.38 4.17
C GLY A 253 -5.73 -5.13 3.78
N ILE A 254 -6.19 -3.97 4.25
CA ILE A 254 -5.40 -2.74 4.19
C ILE A 254 -4.88 -2.46 5.60
N ALA A 255 -3.59 -2.62 5.80
CA ALA A 255 -2.93 -2.30 7.07
C ALA A 255 -2.61 -0.80 7.12
N VAL A 256 -2.98 -0.14 8.21
CA VAL A 256 -2.50 1.19 8.56
C VAL A 256 -1.12 1.03 9.17
N VAL A 257 -0.14 1.77 8.65
CA VAL A 257 1.26 1.58 9.02
C VAL A 257 1.90 2.88 9.49
N VAL A 258 2.76 2.74 10.48
CA VAL A 258 3.63 3.81 11.00
C VAL A 258 5.09 3.34 11.00
N ASN A 259 6.01 4.26 11.20
CA ASN A 259 7.43 3.92 11.40
C ASN A 259 7.60 3.06 12.67
N ASN A 260 8.56 2.13 12.66
CA ASN A 260 8.85 1.24 13.79
C ASN A 260 9.19 1.99 15.10
N GLU A 261 9.72 3.21 15.02
CA GLU A 261 10.03 4.06 16.17
C GLU A 261 8.83 4.91 16.66
N ASN A 262 7.71 4.88 15.96
CA ASN A 262 6.49 5.55 16.40
C ASN A 262 5.87 4.79 17.58
N SER A 263 5.41 5.50 18.62
CA SER A 263 4.85 4.88 19.83
C SER A 263 3.40 4.43 19.72
N VAL A 264 2.71 4.83 18.63
CA VAL A 264 1.29 4.49 18.41
C VAL A 264 1.14 3.01 18.10
N GLU A 265 0.22 2.34 18.83
CA GLU A 265 -0.07 0.91 18.68
C GLU A 265 -1.50 0.66 18.17
N ASP A 266 -2.41 1.61 18.41
CA ASP A 266 -3.83 1.49 18.09
C ASP A 266 -4.41 2.85 17.69
N LEU A 267 -5.28 2.86 16.70
CA LEU A 267 -6.02 4.04 16.25
C LEU A 267 -7.48 3.64 16.00
N THR A 268 -8.40 4.47 16.43
CA THR A 268 -9.79 4.30 15.99
C THR A 268 -9.95 4.71 14.52
N SER A 269 -10.96 4.15 13.84
CA SER A 269 -11.33 4.54 12.48
C SER A 269 -11.55 6.06 12.37
N GLU A 270 -12.13 6.66 13.40
CA GLU A 270 -12.35 8.13 13.46
C GLU A 270 -11.03 8.91 13.58
N GLN A 271 -10.07 8.45 14.38
CA GLN A 271 -8.73 9.08 14.45
C GLN A 271 -8.00 8.98 13.11
N ILE A 272 -8.09 7.82 12.45
CA ILE A 272 -7.52 7.63 11.11
C ILE A 272 -8.16 8.61 10.12
N ARG A 273 -9.49 8.71 10.10
CA ARG A 273 -10.20 9.68 9.28
C ARG A 273 -9.69 11.11 9.52
N GLN A 274 -9.63 11.53 10.78
CA GLN A 274 -9.21 12.88 11.16
C GLN A 274 -7.75 13.18 10.76
N ILE A 275 -6.87 12.19 10.87
CA ILE A 275 -5.48 12.33 10.43
C ILE A 275 -5.43 12.49 8.89
N PHE A 276 -6.11 11.61 8.16
CA PHE A 276 -6.06 11.63 6.70
C PHE A 276 -6.82 12.79 6.06
N THR A 277 -7.79 13.40 6.76
CA THR A 277 -8.44 14.65 6.33
C THR A 277 -7.67 15.90 6.77
N GLY A 278 -6.67 15.77 7.65
CA GLY A 278 -5.88 16.89 8.17
C GLY A 278 -6.55 17.66 9.32
N GLU A 279 -7.58 17.09 9.93
CA GLU A 279 -8.20 17.64 11.16
C GLU A 279 -7.29 17.43 12.37
N VAL A 280 -6.52 16.34 12.39
CA VAL A 280 -5.47 16.03 13.36
C VAL A 280 -4.13 16.05 12.62
N THR A 281 -3.23 16.92 13.05
CA THR A 281 -1.95 17.18 12.37
C THR A 281 -0.72 16.96 13.24
N ASP A 282 -0.92 16.57 14.50
CA ASP A 282 0.16 16.37 15.48
C ASP A 282 -0.15 15.14 16.33
N TRP A 283 0.88 14.31 16.60
CA TRP A 283 0.73 13.09 17.38
C TRP A 283 0.26 13.30 18.81
N SER A 284 0.49 14.48 19.41
CA SER A 284 -0.01 14.83 20.75
C SER A 284 -1.54 14.97 20.82
N GLN A 285 -2.19 15.13 19.68
CA GLN A 285 -3.65 15.21 19.57
C GLN A 285 -4.31 13.82 19.52
N VAL A 286 -3.55 12.78 19.27
CA VAL A 286 -4.01 11.38 19.24
C VAL A 286 -3.98 10.84 20.66
N LYS A 287 -5.18 10.66 21.25
CA LYS A 287 -5.35 10.21 22.66
C LYS A 287 -6.08 8.90 22.72
#